data_0215599f6a6f82807586b4b339ecb1fb
#
_entry.id   0215599f6a6f82807586b4b339ecb1fb
#
_cell.length_a   1.000
_cell.length_b   1.000
_cell.length_c   1.000
_cell.angle_alpha   90.00
_cell.angle_beta   90.00
_cell.angle_gamma   90.00
#
_symmetry.space_group_name_H-M   'P 1'
#
loop_
_entity.id
_entity.type
_entity.pdbx_description
1 polymer ?
#
loop_
_entity_poly.entity_id
_entity_poly.type
_entity_poly.pdbx_seq_one_letter_code
_entity_poly.pdbx_strand_id
1 'polypeptide(L)'
;AGCGSADAAAGVQGVPTDLPDVTQGRDKALPTAQRFVILPAFNSDAVLDKETGLVWEKSPQTATARWSVARRTCIEKTVGGQKGWRLPSMPELSSLVDPSVAPPGPTLPPGHPFLAVQSNVYWTEAKVAEDPSGAWGVHFGLGGGATFINWAHSVQVWCVRGGMNGDK
;
A
#
# COMPACT_ATOMS: atom_id res chain seq x y z
N ALA A 1 25.19 -22.19 -39.96
CA ALA A 1 25.04 -21.75 -39.46
C ALA A 1 24.88 -21.24 -39.01
N GLY A 2 24.76 -21.43 -39.05
CA GLY A 2 24.65 -20.95 -38.39
C GLY A 2 24.27 -20.55 -37.92
N CYS A 3 24.10 -20.89 -37.82
CA CYS A 3 23.84 -20.45 -37.19
C CYS A 3 23.62 -19.96 -36.62
N GLY A 4 23.37 -19.88 -36.50
CA GLY A 4 23.27 -19.37 -35.78
C GLY A 4 22.75 -18.84 -35.41
N SER A 5 22.67 -19.15 -35.48
CA SER A 5 22.30 -18.58 -34.94
C SER A 5 21.70 -18.17 -34.42
N ALA A 6 21.60 -18.53 -34.59
CA ALA A 6 21.23 -18.00 -33.89
C ALA A 6 20.87 -17.60 -33.26
N ASP A 7 20.67 -17.85 -33.12
CA ASP A 7 20.46 -17.34 -32.27
C ASP A 7 20.18 -16.81 -31.81
N ALA A 8 20.20 -17.19 -32.18
CA ALA A 8 20.13 -16.58 -31.50
C ALA A 8 19.74 -16.06 -31.10
N ALA A 9 19.47 -16.34 -31.34
CA ALA A 9 19.24 -15.71 -30.70
C ALA A 9 18.84 -15.32 -30.23
N ALA A 10 18.61 -15.73 -30.46
CA ALA A 10 18.39 -15.21 -29.70
C ALA A 10 18.11 -14.84 -29.21
N GLY A 11 17.84 -15.22 -29.43
CA GLY A 11 17.77 -14.79 -28.63
C GLY A 11 17.31 -14.46 -28.25
N VAL A 12 17.19 -14.97 -28.42
CA VAL A 12 16.94 -14.61 -27.79
C VAL A 12 16.34 -14.32 -27.43
N GLN A 13 16.06 -14.66 -27.55
CA GLN A 13 15.81 -14.38 -26.96
C GLN A 13 15.45 -14.07 -26.35
N GLY A 14 15.38 -14.53 -26.69
CA GLY A 14 15.30 -14.24 -25.76
C GLY A 14 14.90 -14.09 -25.19
N VAL A 15 14.76 -14.61 -25.12
CA VAL A 15 14.58 -14.44 -24.26
C VAL A 15 14.21 -14.30 -23.76
N PRO A 16 13.99 -14.54 -23.72
CA PRO A 16 13.70 -14.37 -22.91
C PRO A 16 13.39 -14.20 -22.40
N THR A 17 13.16 -14.60 -22.45
CA THR A 17 13.04 -14.29 -21.71
C THR A 17 12.85 -14.09 -21.13
N ASP A 18 12.72 -14.50 -21.06
CA ASP A 18 12.63 -14.18 -20.25
C ASP A 18 12.70 -13.92 -19.58
N LEU A 19 12.66 -14.27 -19.41
CA LEU A 19 12.77 -13.89 -18.48
C LEU A 19 12.75 -13.54 -17.82
N PRO A 20 12.67 -13.60 -17.56
CA PRO A 20 12.63 -13.19 -16.68
C PRO A 20 12.63 -13.01 -15.98
N ASP A 21 12.56 -13.31 -15.59
CA ASP A 21 12.56 -12.94 -14.77
C ASP A 21 12.81 -12.55 -14.14
N VAL A 22 12.76 -12.75 -14.03
CA VAL A 22 13.07 -12.36 -13.29
C VAL A 22 13.18 -11.68 -12.69
N THR A 23 12.95 -11.60 -12.52
CA THR A 23 13.01 -10.97 -11.95
C THR A 23 12.70 -10.38 -11.56
N GLN A 24 12.39 -10.43 -11.26
CA GLN A 24 11.89 -9.79 -10.90
C GLN A 24 11.24 -9.62 -10.06
N GLY A 25 11.53 -9.93 -9.47
CA GLY A 25 10.83 -9.97 -8.47
C GLY A 25 9.90 -9.13 -8.01
N ARG A 26 10.07 -8.73 -7.45
CA ARG A 26 9.23 -7.97 -7.15
C ARG A 26 8.68 -7.58 -8.17
N ASP A 27 9.15 -7.77 -8.80
CA ASP A 27 8.70 -7.39 -9.77
C ASP A 27 7.70 -7.99 -10.37
N LYS A 28 7.33 -8.78 -9.96
CA LYS A 28 6.32 -9.23 -10.39
C LYS A 28 5.20 -8.80 -9.91
N ALA A 29 4.96 -7.63 -9.86
CA ALA A 29 3.75 -7.02 -9.39
C ALA A 29 2.55 -7.57 -10.13
N LEU A 30 1.49 -7.88 -9.39
CA LEU A 30 0.25 -8.34 -9.99
C LEU A 30 -0.46 -7.17 -10.66
N PRO A 31 -1.18 -7.42 -11.76
CA PRO A 31 -2.08 -6.41 -12.27
C PRO A 31 -3.08 -5.98 -11.20
N THR A 32 -3.47 -4.73 -11.21
CA THR A 32 -4.34 -4.17 -10.17
C THR A 32 -5.61 -5.00 -9.97
N ALA A 33 -6.21 -5.47 -11.07
CA ALA A 33 -7.43 -6.27 -10.99
C ALA A 33 -7.23 -7.60 -10.31
N GLN A 34 -6.00 -8.11 -10.28
CA GLN A 34 -5.68 -9.37 -9.61
C GLN A 34 -5.09 -9.14 -8.22
N ARG A 35 -4.52 -7.99 -7.99
CA ARG A 35 -3.87 -7.67 -6.72
C ARG A 35 -4.87 -7.40 -5.62
N PHE A 36 -5.89 -6.62 -5.90
CA PHE A 36 -6.84 -6.16 -4.89
C PHE A 36 -8.16 -6.91 -5.02
N VAL A 37 -8.59 -7.53 -3.94
CA VAL A 37 -9.82 -8.32 -3.91
C VAL A 37 -10.74 -7.78 -2.83
N ILE A 38 -11.94 -7.35 -3.22
CA ILE A 38 -12.95 -6.91 -2.26
C ILE A 38 -13.47 -8.15 -1.54
N LEU A 39 -13.56 -8.09 -0.21
CA LEU A 39 -13.86 -9.25 0.62
C LEU A 39 -15.33 -9.29 1.05
N PRO A 40 -16.12 -10.23 0.52
CA PRO A 40 -17.53 -10.37 0.97
C PRO A 40 -17.64 -10.67 2.45
N ALA A 41 -16.65 -11.36 3.04
CA ALA A 41 -16.68 -11.68 4.47
C ALA A 41 -16.62 -10.44 5.35
N PHE A 42 -16.28 -9.29 4.78
CA PHE A 42 -16.25 -7.99 5.47
C PHE A 42 -17.38 -7.09 4.95
N ASN A 43 -18.47 -7.68 4.50
CA ASN A 43 -19.58 -6.94 3.88
C ASN A 43 -19.11 -6.06 2.72
N SER A 44 -18.05 -6.49 2.04
CA SER A 44 -17.42 -5.75 0.94
C SER A 44 -16.86 -4.39 1.34
N ASP A 45 -16.57 -4.20 2.63
CA ASP A 45 -15.98 -2.95 3.14
C ASP A 45 -14.47 -3.03 3.32
N ALA A 46 -13.87 -4.16 2.98
CA ALA A 46 -12.43 -4.37 3.10
C ALA A 46 -11.88 -4.97 1.83
N VAL A 47 -10.58 -4.73 1.61
CA VAL A 47 -9.88 -5.15 0.39
C VAL A 47 -8.63 -5.92 0.81
N LEU A 48 -8.46 -7.11 0.26
CA LEU A 48 -7.24 -7.89 0.44
C LEU A 48 -6.23 -7.47 -0.63
N ASP A 49 -5.03 -7.13 -0.20
CA ASP A 49 -3.90 -6.91 -1.08
C ASP A 49 -3.13 -8.23 -1.18
N LYS A 50 -3.23 -8.89 -2.32
CA LYS A 50 -2.63 -10.20 -2.49
C LYS A 50 -1.11 -10.17 -2.56
N GLU A 51 -0.54 -9.00 -2.84
CA GLU A 51 0.92 -8.87 -2.86
C GLU A 51 1.52 -8.86 -1.48
N THR A 52 0.79 -8.37 -0.48
CA THR A 52 1.30 -8.25 0.88
C THR A 52 0.59 -9.15 1.88
N GLY A 53 -0.62 -9.59 1.56
CA GLY A 53 -1.45 -10.33 2.49
C GLY A 53 -2.20 -9.43 3.47
N LEU A 54 -2.10 -8.12 3.31
CA LEU A 54 -2.77 -7.16 4.19
C LEU A 54 -4.21 -6.95 3.76
N VAL A 55 -5.05 -6.64 4.74
CA VAL A 55 -6.45 -6.28 4.50
C VAL A 55 -6.60 -4.80 4.87
N TRP A 56 -7.09 -4.03 3.92
CA TRP A 56 -7.23 -2.57 4.05
C TRP A 56 -8.69 -2.17 4.08
N GLU A 57 -9.00 -1.08 4.78
CA GLU A 57 -10.32 -0.48 4.63
C GLU A 57 -10.52 -0.09 3.16
N LYS A 58 -11.68 -0.43 2.60
CA LYS A 58 -12.00 -0.02 1.23
C LYS A 58 -12.23 1.47 1.15
N SER A 59 -12.86 2.05 2.17
CA SER A 59 -13.19 3.47 2.20
C SER A 59 -12.68 4.07 3.52
N PRO A 60 -11.41 4.48 3.57
CA PRO A 60 -10.90 5.10 4.79
C PRO A 60 -11.65 6.38 5.10
N GLN A 61 -11.72 6.71 6.39
CA GLN A 61 -12.41 7.94 6.80
C GLN A 61 -11.75 9.15 6.18
N THR A 62 -12.55 10.16 5.85
CA THR A 62 -12.03 11.41 5.31
C THR A 62 -11.68 12.40 6.41
N ALA A 63 -12.20 12.20 7.61
CA ALA A 63 -11.89 13.05 8.74
C ALA A 63 -10.44 12.84 9.16
N THR A 64 -9.73 13.93 9.42
CA THR A 64 -8.36 13.86 9.90
C THR A 64 -8.35 13.69 11.42
N ALA A 65 -7.20 13.26 11.95
CA ALA A 65 -7.05 13.05 13.39
C ALA A 65 -5.60 13.22 13.78
N ARG A 66 -5.37 13.56 15.04
CA ARG A 66 -4.02 13.51 15.60
C ARG A 66 -3.60 12.06 15.75
N TRP A 67 -2.32 11.84 15.85
CA TRP A 67 -1.75 10.50 15.84
C TRP A 67 -2.34 9.58 16.92
N SER A 68 -2.43 10.04 18.16
CA SER A 68 -2.94 9.20 19.24
C SER A 68 -4.41 8.84 19.05
N VAL A 69 -5.19 9.78 18.50
CA VAL A 69 -6.59 9.52 18.18
C VAL A 69 -6.71 8.55 17.01
N ALA A 70 -5.88 8.75 15.99
CA ALA A 70 -5.87 7.87 14.81
C ALA A 70 -5.54 6.44 15.22
N ARG A 71 -4.53 6.28 16.05
CA ARG A 71 -4.10 4.98 16.54
C ARG A 71 -5.23 4.28 17.30
N ARG A 72 -5.87 5.00 18.22
CA ARG A 72 -6.99 4.44 18.99
C ARG A 72 -8.19 4.13 18.10
N THR A 73 -8.48 5.02 17.16
CA THR A 73 -9.60 4.83 16.24
C THR A 73 -9.46 3.50 15.49
N CYS A 74 -8.27 3.22 14.98
CA CYS A 74 -8.05 1.96 14.25
C CYS A 74 -8.22 0.77 15.18
N ILE A 75 -7.64 0.81 16.37
CA ILE A 75 -7.70 -0.30 17.32
C ILE A 75 -9.14 -0.62 17.71
N GLU A 76 -9.96 0.41 17.86
CA GLU A 76 -11.35 0.23 18.29
C GLU A 76 -12.32 -0.02 17.14
N LYS A 77 -11.85 0.09 15.92
CA LYS A 77 -12.73 0.08 14.75
C LYS A 77 -13.28 -1.30 14.45
N THR A 78 -14.50 -1.31 13.94
CA THR A 78 -15.10 -2.51 13.35
C THR A 78 -15.43 -2.17 11.90
N VAL A 79 -14.92 -2.97 10.98
CA VAL A 79 -15.15 -2.80 9.55
C VAL A 79 -15.72 -4.10 9.03
N GLY A 80 -16.88 -4.03 8.39
CA GLY A 80 -17.55 -5.22 7.90
C GLY A 80 -17.83 -6.23 8.99
N GLY A 81 -18.06 -5.78 10.22
CA GLY A 81 -18.29 -6.65 11.34
C GLY A 81 -17.05 -7.27 11.96
N GLN A 82 -15.86 -6.91 11.49
CA GLN A 82 -14.62 -7.52 11.95
C GLN A 82 -13.73 -6.49 12.65
N LYS A 83 -13.03 -6.94 13.70
CA LYS A 83 -12.07 -6.13 14.44
C LYS A 83 -10.66 -6.57 14.12
N GLY A 84 -9.69 -6.01 14.81
CA GLY A 84 -8.27 -6.34 14.59
C GLY A 84 -7.54 -5.32 13.75
N TRP A 85 -8.10 -4.14 13.62
CA TRP A 85 -7.51 -3.06 12.82
C TRP A 85 -6.45 -2.30 13.60
N ARG A 86 -5.52 -1.67 12.88
CA ARG A 86 -4.43 -0.88 13.46
C ARG A 86 -3.92 0.12 12.44
N LEU A 87 -3.10 1.07 12.87
CA LEU A 87 -2.39 1.92 11.92
C LEU A 87 -1.35 1.08 11.18
N PRO A 88 -1.12 1.38 9.90
CA PRO A 88 -0.11 0.65 9.13
C PRO A 88 1.30 1.08 9.53
N SER A 89 2.27 0.20 9.29
CA SER A 89 3.68 0.55 9.36
C SER A 89 4.08 1.35 8.12
N MET A 90 5.29 1.92 8.14
CA MET A 90 5.80 2.64 6.97
C MET A 90 5.85 1.78 5.72
N PRO A 91 6.48 0.59 5.75
CA PRO A 91 6.52 -0.22 4.53
C PRO A 91 5.13 -0.70 4.10
N GLU A 92 4.22 -0.94 5.06
CA GLU A 92 2.88 -1.37 4.71
C GLU A 92 2.14 -0.29 3.92
N LEU A 93 2.16 0.93 4.44
CA LEU A 93 1.45 2.02 3.76
C LEU A 93 2.12 2.37 2.44
N SER A 94 3.45 2.36 2.41
CA SER A 94 4.20 2.63 1.19
C SER A 94 3.94 1.60 0.10
N SER A 95 3.55 0.38 0.48
CA SER A 95 3.27 -0.67 -0.51
C SER A 95 2.09 -0.34 -1.40
N LEU A 96 1.21 0.56 -0.96
CA LEU A 96 0.06 0.98 -1.75
C LEU A 96 0.40 2.08 -2.76
N VAL A 97 1.54 2.72 -2.62
CA VAL A 97 1.90 3.85 -3.48
C VAL A 97 2.35 3.37 -4.84
N ASP A 98 1.84 4.00 -5.87
CA ASP A 98 2.32 3.80 -7.24
C ASP A 98 3.01 5.09 -7.67
N PRO A 99 4.35 5.12 -7.68
CA PRO A 99 5.08 6.35 -7.99
C PRO A 99 4.97 6.75 -9.45
N SER A 100 4.44 5.88 -10.32
CA SER A 100 4.23 6.24 -11.71
C SER A 100 3.00 7.12 -11.92
N VAL A 101 2.15 7.24 -10.89
CA VAL A 101 0.96 8.09 -10.98
C VAL A 101 1.37 9.52 -10.66
N ALA A 102 1.03 10.43 -11.56
CA ALA A 102 1.45 11.83 -11.43
C ALA A 102 0.70 12.51 -10.27
N PRO A 103 1.38 13.41 -9.55
CA PRO A 103 0.68 14.25 -8.58
C PRO A 103 -0.39 15.08 -9.29
N PRO A 104 -1.49 15.44 -8.62
CA PRO A 104 -1.71 15.27 -7.18
C PRO A 104 -2.25 13.90 -6.76
N GLY A 105 -2.41 12.97 -7.66
CA GLY A 105 -2.86 11.64 -7.32
C GLY A 105 -4.35 11.54 -6.98
N PRO A 106 -4.74 10.75 -5.98
CA PRO A 106 -3.87 9.98 -5.07
C PRO A 106 -3.03 8.95 -5.82
N THR A 107 -1.80 8.77 -5.36
CA THR A 107 -0.81 7.98 -6.08
C THR A 107 -0.96 6.49 -5.77
N LEU A 108 -2.12 5.96 -6.13
CA LEU A 108 -2.47 4.56 -6.01
C LEU A 108 -2.46 3.90 -7.37
N PRO A 109 -2.27 2.58 -7.45
CA PRO A 109 -2.30 1.90 -8.74
C PRO A 109 -3.63 2.15 -9.47
N PRO A 110 -3.58 2.51 -10.75
CA PRO A 110 -4.82 2.75 -11.51
C PRO A 110 -5.71 1.52 -11.47
N GLY A 111 -7.01 1.74 -11.33
CA GLY A 111 -7.97 0.64 -11.24
C GLY A 111 -8.17 0.10 -9.85
N HIS A 112 -7.54 0.70 -8.84
CA HIS A 112 -7.70 0.26 -7.45
C HIS A 112 -9.17 0.41 -7.02
N PRO A 113 -9.62 -0.43 -6.06
CA PRO A 113 -11.03 -0.39 -5.64
C PRO A 113 -11.30 0.56 -4.47
N PHE A 114 -10.29 1.25 -3.96
CA PHE A 114 -10.45 2.09 -2.77
C PHE A 114 -11.27 3.34 -3.08
N LEU A 115 -12.02 3.81 -2.10
CA LEU A 115 -12.91 4.96 -2.25
C LEU A 115 -12.47 6.08 -1.33
N ALA A 116 -12.63 7.32 -1.79
CA ALA A 116 -12.44 8.52 -0.97
C ALA A 116 -11.03 8.70 -0.41
N VAL A 117 -10.03 8.09 -1.03
CA VAL A 117 -8.64 8.27 -0.61
C VAL A 117 -8.20 9.68 -1.01
N GLN A 118 -7.63 10.39 -0.03
CA GLN A 118 -7.25 11.78 -0.22
C GLN A 118 -5.81 11.90 -0.73
N SER A 119 -5.55 12.91 -1.55
CA SER A 119 -4.20 13.21 -2.04
C SER A 119 -3.44 13.98 -0.94
N ASN A 120 -3.18 13.29 0.15
CA ASN A 120 -2.63 13.94 1.33
C ASN A 120 -1.80 12.93 2.13
N VAL A 121 -1.36 13.34 3.31
CA VAL A 121 -0.55 12.51 4.19
C VAL A 121 -1.45 11.62 5.03
N TYR A 122 -1.02 10.36 5.19
CA TYR A 122 -1.67 9.38 6.04
C TYR A 122 -0.71 8.94 7.13
N TRP A 123 -1.21 8.81 8.37
CA TRP A 123 -0.40 8.40 9.50
C TRP A 123 0.11 6.96 9.34
N THR A 124 1.34 6.71 9.82
CA THR A 124 1.81 5.36 10.11
C THR A 124 1.99 5.22 11.62
N GLU A 125 2.23 3.99 12.07
CA GLU A 125 2.50 3.79 13.49
C GLU A 125 3.96 4.11 13.86
N ALA A 126 4.79 4.48 12.89
CA ALA A 126 6.23 4.66 13.12
C ALA A 126 6.53 5.97 13.82
N LYS A 127 6.97 5.88 15.08
CA LYS A 127 7.48 7.03 15.81
C LYS A 127 8.97 7.18 15.53
N VAL A 128 9.46 8.40 15.69
CA VAL A 128 10.89 8.66 15.59
C VAL A 128 11.47 8.56 17.00
N ALA A 129 12.40 7.63 17.20
CA ALA A 129 12.93 7.36 18.53
C ALA A 129 13.63 8.58 19.14
N GLU A 130 14.33 9.33 18.31
CA GLU A 130 15.10 10.50 18.77
C GLU A 130 14.27 11.77 18.82
N ASP A 131 13.03 11.73 18.36
CA ASP A 131 12.19 12.92 18.30
C ASP A 131 10.78 12.54 18.75
N PRO A 132 10.47 12.70 20.03
CA PRO A 132 9.18 12.29 20.54
C PRO A 132 8.04 13.26 20.21
N SER A 133 8.26 14.22 19.32
CA SER A 133 7.24 15.22 19.01
C SER A 133 6.33 14.84 17.85
N GLY A 134 6.56 13.69 17.19
CA GLY A 134 5.74 13.32 16.05
C GLY A 134 5.93 11.90 15.60
N ALA A 135 5.34 11.59 14.47
CA ALA A 135 5.44 10.27 13.82
C ALA A 135 5.54 10.46 12.32
N TRP A 136 5.86 9.36 11.64
CA TRP A 136 5.99 9.38 10.19
C TRP A 136 4.64 9.16 9.51
N GLY A 137 4.50 9.76 8.35
CA GLY A 137 3.37 9.52 7.46
C GLY A 137 3.84 9.32 6.04
N VAL A 138 2.92 8.92 5.18
CA VAL A 138 3.18 8.71 3.75
C VAL A 138 2.25 9.63 2.98
N HIS A 139 2.80 10.38 2.04
CA HIS A 139 2.05 11.40 1.30
C HIS A 139 1.56 10.82 -0.03
N PHE A 140 0.27 10.61 -0.15
CA PHE A 140 -0.33 10.02 -1.35
C PHE A 140 -0.53 11.03 -2.48
N GLY A 141 -0.31 12.29 -2.23
CA GLY A 141 -0.37 13.31 -3.27
C GLY A 141 0.97 13.60 -3.92
N LEU A 142 2.05 13.05 -3.36
CA LEU A 142 3.40 13.36 -3.82
C LEU A 142 4.23 12.09 -4.08
N GLY A 143 3.56 11.00 -4.46
CA GLY A 143 4.29 9.79 -4.83
C GLY A 143 4.84 8.98 -3.66
N GLY A 144 4.28 9.16 -2.47
CA GLY A 144 4.62 8.32 -1.35
C GLY A 144 5.80 8.80 -0.52
N GLY A 145 6.12 10.06 -0.59
CA GLY A 145 7.21 10.58 0.23
C GLY A 145 6.93 10.41 1.72
N ALA A 146 7.97 10.01 2.46
CA ALA A 146 7.88 9.93 3.91
C ALA A 146 7.88 11.35 4.48
N THR A 147 6.96 11.63 5.40
CA THR A 147 6.79 12.95 5.97
C THR A 147 6.71 12.84 7.48
N PHE A 148 7.53 13.62 8.17
CA PHE A 148 7.44 13.70 9.63
C PHE A 148 6.34 14.67 10.00
N ILE A 149 5.44 14.25 10.89
CA ILE A 149 4.29 15.06 11.27
C ILE A 149 4.27 15.20 12.80
N ASN A 150 4.23 16.42 13.25
CA ASN A 150 4.15 16.71 14.68
C ASN A 150 2.80 16.24 15.24
N TRP A 151 2.81 15.82 16.52
CA TRP A 151 1.60 15.32 17.20
C TRP A 151 0.44 16.30 17.18
N ALA A 152 0.74 17.59 17.10
CA ALA A 152 -0.30 18.62 17.15
C ALA A 152 -1.14 18.69 15.88
N HIS A 153 -0.64 18.09 14.81
CA HIS A 153 -1.33 18.14 13.52
C HIS A 153 -2.30 16.98 13.36
N SER A 154 -3.35 17.24 12.61
CA SER A 154 -4.32 16.21 12.22
C SER A 154 -4.12 15.90 10.75
N VAL A 155 -3.95 14.62 10.44
CA VAL A 155 -3.82 14.17 9.06
C VAL A 155 -4.69 12.93 8.84
N GLN A 156 -4.66 12.38 7.66
CA GLN A 156 -5.55 11.31 7.24
C GLN A 156 -5.24 10.00 7.95
N VAL A 157 -6.25 9.13 8.06
CA VAL A 157 -6.17 7.85 8.76
C VAL A 157 -6.65 6.74 7.84
N TRP A 158 -5.86 5.68 7.74
CA TRP A 158 -6.22 4.49 6.98
C TRP A 158 -5.84 3.27 7.80
N CYS A 159 -6.80 2.47 8.18
CA CYS A 159 -6.54 1.33 9.05
C CYS A 159 -6.27 0.09 8.22
N VAL A 160 -5.43 -0.78 8.76
CA VAL A 160 -5.04 -2.03 8.13
C VAL A 160 -5.19 -3.18 9.12
N ARG A 161 -5.30 -4.39 8.59
CA ARG A 161 -5.45 -5.59 9.39
C ARG A 161 -4.51 -6.65 8.86
N GLY A 162 -3.99 -7.47 9.76
CA GLY A 162 -3.08 -8.53 9.39
C GLY A 162 -1.64 -8.09 9.40
N GLY A 163 -0.76 -8.98 8.98
CA GLY A 163 0.65 -8.70 8.87
C GLY A 163 1.10 -8.91 7.44
N MET A 164 2.15 -8.21 7.09
CA MET A 164 2.68 -8.30 5.75
C MET A 164 3.19 -9.71 5.51
N ASN A 165 2.63 -10.36 4.52
CA ASN A 165 2.95 -11.72 4.09
C ASN A 165 3.56 -12.63 5.13
N GLY A 166 2.78 -13.54 5.65
CA GLY A 166 3.26 -14.53 6.57
C GLY A 166 3.25 -14.11 8.01
N ASP A 167 2.92 -12.89 8.28
CA ASP A 167 2.80 -12.42 9.64
C ASP A 167 1.32 -12.38 9.98
N LYS A 168 0.85 -13.44 10.57
CA LYS A 168 -0.58 -13.51 10.83
C LYS A 168 -0.90 -13.12 12.22
#